data_1240ecacb79b3f34f061f0ff1f4e74b4
#
_entry.id   1240ecacb79b3f34f061f0ff1f4e74b4
#
_cell.length_a   1.000
_cell.length_b   1.000
_cell.length_c   1.000
_cell.angle_alpha   90.00
_cell.angle_beta   90.00
_cell.angle_gamma   90.00
#
_symmetry.space_group_name_H-M   'P 1'
#
loop_
_entity.id
_entity.type
_entity.pdbx_description
1 polymer ?
#
loop_
_entity_poly.entity_id
_entity_poly.type
_entity_poly.pdbx_seq_one_letter_code
_entity_poly.pdbx_strand_id
1 'polypeptide(L)'
;NRLVERAAKYGIKRYLYLNEPRAMGEEYFDGSPQRMSYAGSKLGDLYSFCSSNPEVLAWLSRSMEGLFSKVDGLGGVFTITASENHTSCASRNYRDCSLCSKREYSDLIADVNRAIELGVHRASPDAKVIVWDWGWPDDKCEKIINQLPKECWFMTVSEWMQRIERGGVPVSLWEYSMSVEAPSARAKRNWEYARRAGLKTVAKVQVNATWEMAIVPSIPVLDLVARHATNLLEQDVDGVMLSWSLGGYPSENLKLFQSFDGKMSADEAVEKLAREEYGEKAGALVREARRECSKGFEAYPFHIFVIYNGPHHIGPSNLFYMTPTNYKATMVGI
;
A
#
# COMPACT_ATOMS: atom_id res chain seq x y z
N ASN A 1 15.36 -7.13 -17.20
CA ASN A 1 15.08 -8.57 -17.47
C ASN A 1 15.71 -9.50 -16.42
N ARG A 2 17.02 -9.37 -16.07
CA ARG A 2 17.72 -10.30 -15.11
C ARG A 2 16.94 -10.56 -13.81
N LEU A 3 16.28 -9.57 -13.21
CA LEU A 3 15.49 -9.76 -11.98
C LEU A 3 14.23 -10.58 -12.23
N VAL A 4 13.55 -10.35 -13.38
CA VAL A 4 12.36 -11.11 -13.77
C VAL A 4 12.74 -12.56 -14.03
N GLU A 5 13.78 -12.81 -14.80
CA GLU A 5 14.31 -14.15 -15.11
C GLU A 5 14.71 -14.93 -13.85
N ARG A 6 15.37 -14.25 -12.89
CA ARG A 6 15.75 -14.88 -11.61
C ARG A 6 14.53 -15.24 -10.76
N ALA A 7 13.54 -14.37 -10.68
CA ALA A 7 12.31 -14.60 -9.93
C ALA A 7 11.47 -15.73 -10.55
N ALA A 8 11.42 -15.78 -11.89
CA ALA A 8 10.67 -16.80 -12.62
C ALA A 8 11.16 -18.24 -12.33
N LYS A 9 12.44 -18.44 -12.02
CA LYS A 9 12.99 -19.74 -11.60
C LYS A 9 12.32 -20.32 -10.35
N TYR A 10 11.73 -19.45 -9.53
CA TYR A 10 11.01 -19.79 -8.30
C TYR A 10 9.50 -19.63 -8.42
N GLY A 11 8.97 -19.49 -9.65
CA GLY A 11 7.55 -19.23 -9.87
C GLY A 11 7.07 -17.84 -9.43
N ILE A 12 8.00 -16.91 -9.14
CA ILE A 12 7.70 -15.58 -8.62
C ILE A 12 7.63 -14.58 -9.78
N LYS A 13 6.50 -13.89 -9.92
CA LYS A 13 6.36 -12.75 -10.83
C LYS A 13 6.76 -11.44 -10.16
N ARG A 14 7.34 -10.52 -10.92
CA ARG A 14 7.70 -9.18 -10.45
C ARG A 14 6.62 -8.19 -10.82
N TYR A 15 6.24 -7.36 -9.84
CA TYR A 15 5.31 -6.25 -10.04
C TYR A 15 6.05 -4.93 -9.93
N LEU A 16 5.62 -3.96 -10.70
CA LEU A 16 6.10 -2.59 -10.59
C LEU A 16 5.21 -1.80 -9.64
N TYR A 17 5.81 -0.91 -8.88
CA TYR A 17 5.11 0.15 -8.18
C TYR A 17 5.11 1.41 -9.06
N LEU A 18 3.95 2.02 -9.24
CA LEU A 18 3.79 3.18 -10.08
C LEU A 18 3.10 4.32 -9.33
N ASN A 19 3.84 5.38 -9.11
CA ASN A 19 3.34 6.64 -8.56
C ASN A 19 3.57 7.74 -9.62
N GLU A 20 2.93 7.58 -10.78
CA GLU A 20 3.16 8.33 -12.00
C GLU A 20 1.83 8.86 -12.60
N PRO A 21 1.89 9.84 -13.49
CA PRO A 21 3.08 10.58 -13.92
C PRO A 21 3.59 11.54 -12.83
N ARG A 22 4.91 11.55 -12.56
CA ARG A 22 5.49 12.48 -11.59
C ARG A 22 5.46 13.91 -12.08
N ALA A 23 5.25 14.85 -11.17
CA ALA A 23 5.40 16.27 -11.44
C ALA A 23 6.84 16.59 -11.87
N MET A 24 6.98 17.61 -12.73
CA MET A 24 8.26 18.10 -13.23
C MET A 24 8.43 19.58 -12.85
N GLY A 25 9.67 20.01 -12.81
CA GLY A 25 10.01 21.42 -12.60
C GLY A 25 9.46 22.33 -13.70
N GLU A 26 9.26 23.60 -13.36
CA GLU A 26 8.76 24.63 -14.27
C GLU A 26 9.60 24.71 -15.55
N GLU A 27 10.92 24.56 -15.45
CA GLU A 27 11.87 24.59 -16.57
C GLU A 27 11.60 23.54 -17.65
N TYR A 28 10.96 22.40 -17.25
CA TYR A 28 10.54 21.40 -18.23
C TYR A 28 9.40 21.90 -19.12
N PHE A 29 8.45 22.58 -18.53
CA PHE A 29 7.25 23.06 -19.21
C PHE A 29 7.51 24.33 -20.00
N ASP A 30 8.34 25.24 -19.50
CA ASP A 30 8.71 26.51 -20.17
C ASP A 30 9.52 26.29 -21.46
N GLY A 31 10.04 25.09 -21.67
CA GLY A 31 10.84 24.74 -22.82
C GLY A 31 10.11 24.82 -24.19
N SER A 32 8.77 24.79 -24.20
CA SER A 32 7.96 25.00 -25.40
C SER A 32 6.47 25.21 -25.09
N PRO A 33 5.70 25.91 -25.96
CA PRO A 33 4.26 26.05 -25.81
C PRO A 33 3.52 24.70 -25.75
N GLN A 34 4.00 23.70 -26.47
CA GLN A 34 3.43 22.34 -26.43
C GLN A 34 3.61 21.70 -25.04
N ARG A 35 4.81 21.79 -24.44
CA ARG A 35 5.03 21.25 -23.09
C ARG A 35 4.17 21.98 -22.06
N MET A 36 4.05 23.31 -22.19
CA MET A 36 3.19 24.09 -21.29
C MET A 36 1.71 23.66 -21.37
N SER A 37 1.23 23.18 -22.52
CA SER A 37 -0.13 22.65 -22.63
C SER A 37 -0.38 21.36 -21.83
N TYR A 38 0.69 20.67 -21.43
CA TYR A 38 0.65 19.46 -20.59
C TYR A 38 0.64 19.77 -19.08
N ALA A 39 1.01 21.01 -18.71
CA ALA A 39 1.07 21.42 -17.32
C ALA A 39 -0.32 21.43 -16.68
N GLY A 40 -0.41 20.86 -15.50
CA GLY A 40 -1.59 20.82 -14.67
C GLY A 40 -1.51 21.77 -13.48
N SER A 41 -1.94 21.31 -12.30
CA SER A 41 -1.85 22.09 -11.06
C SER A 41 -0.42 22.26 -10.59
N LYS A 42 -0.13 23.41 -9.98
CA LYS A 42 1.20 23.77 -9.46
C LYS A 42 1.30 23.47 -7.96
N LEU A 43 2.47 23.00 -7.53
CA LEU A 43 2.85 22.87 -6.13
C LEU A 43 4.30 23.30 -5.94
N GLY A 44 4.54 24.47 -5.34
CA GLY A 44 5.86 25.10 -5.35
C GLY A 44 6.34 25.34 -6.77
N ASP A 45 7.52 24.85 -7.11
CA ASP A 45 8.12 24.96 -8.46
C ASP A 45 7.80 23.76 -9.37
N LEU A 46 6.90 22.87 -8.94
CA LEU A 46 6.52 21.68 -9.68
C LEU A 46 5.13 21.80 -10.28
N TYR A 47 4.98 21.39 -11.54
CA TYR A 47 3.68 21.17 -12.17
C TYR A 47 3.40 19.68 -12.31
N SER A 48 2.17 19.26 -12.01
CA SER A 48 1.68 17.95 -12.41
C SER A 48 1.45 17.91 -13.93
N PHE A 49 1.40 16.70 -14.49
CA PHE A 49 0.83 16.52 -15.82
C PHE A 49 -0.70 16.53 -15.74
N CYS A 50 -1.33 17.28 -16.64
CA CYS A 50 -2.78 17.44 -16.67
C CYS A 50 -3.49 16.18 -17.18
N SER A 51 -4.17 15.44 -16.30
CA SER A 51 -4.94 14.24 -16.69
C SER A 51 -6.20 14.53 -17.52
N SER A 52 -6.56 15.80 -17.71
CA SER A 52 -7.61 16.20 -18.64
C SER A 52 -7.09 16.53 -20.05
N ASN A 53 -5.77 16.51 -20.24
CA ASN A 53 -5.17 16.63 -21.57
C ASN A 53 -5.05 15.24 -22.20
N PRO A 54 -5.71 14.98 -23.35
CA PRO A 54 -5.70 13.65 -23.98
C PRO A 54 -4.31 13.21 -24.45
N GLU A 55 -3.43 14.14 -24.81
CA GLU A 55 -2.05 13.83 -25.23
C GLU A 55 -1.23 13.28 -24.04
N VAL A 56 -1.46 13.81 -22.82
CA VAL A 56 -0.83 13.31 -21.59
C VAL A 56 -1.28 11.88 -21.29
N LEU A 57 -2.57 11.59 -21.38
CA LEU A 57 -3.08 10.25 -21.18
C LEU A 57 -2.58 9.27 -22.25
N ALA A 58 -2.55 9.71 -23.51
CA ALA A 58 -2.01 8.90 -24.60
C ALA A 58 -0.51 8.65 -24.44
N TRP A 59 0.25 9.64 -23.96
CA TRP A 59 1.67 9.47 -23.66
C TRP A 59 1.87 8.46 -22.52
N LEU A 60 1.09 8.57 -21.43
CA LEU A 60 1.15 7.62 -20.31
C LEU A 60 0.87 6.19 -20.77
N SER A 61 -0.18 5.99 -21.56
CA SER A 61 -0.53 4.67 -22.12
C SER A 61 0.61 4.11 -22.99
N ARG A 62 1.16 4.91 -23.93
CA ARG A 62 2.31 4.48 -24.75
C ARG A 62 3.56 4.17 -23.92
N SER A 63 3.78 4.93 -22.86
CA SER A 63 4.92 4.68 -21.95
C SER A 63 4.79 3.34 -21.24
N MET A 64 3.60 2.99 -20.78
CA MET A 64 3.33 1.71 -20.15
C MET A 64 3.42 0.55 -21.15
N GLU A 65 2.86 0.71 -22.34
CA GLU A 65 3.00 -0.24 -23.44
C GLU A 65 4.47 -0.50 -23.78
N GLY A 66 5.26 0.57 -23.96
CA GLY A 66 6.69 0.47 -24.24
C GLY A 66 7.50 -0.20 -23.12
N LEU A 67 7.11 0.01 -21.86
CA LEU A 67 7.76 -0.62 -20.72
C LEU A 67 7.48 -2.13 -20.68
N PHE A 68 6.22 -2.53 -20.78
CA PHE A 68 5.80 -3.94 -20.74
C PHE A 68 6.22 -4.72 -22.00
N SER A 69 6.35 -4.07 -23.15
CA SER A 69 6.92 -4.67 -24.36
C SER A 69 8.44 -4.93 -24.25
N LYS A 70 9.16 -4.13 -23.45
CA LYS A 70 10.63 -4.27 -23.29
C LYS A 70 11.03 -5.25 -22.19
N VAL A 71 10.13 -5.51 -21.23
CA VAL A 71 10.41 -6.36 -20.07
C VAL A 71 9.36 -7.48 -20.03
N ASP A 72 9.68 -8.55 -20.74
CA ASP A 72 8.83 -9.72 -20.75
C ASP A 72 8.75 -10.41 -19.38
N GLY A 73 7.58 -10.98 -19.04
CA GLY A 73 7.34 -11.73 -17.81
C GLY A 73 7.08 -10.89 -16.56
N LEU A 74 6.85 -9.58 -16.68
CA LEU A 74 6.31 -8.78 -15.57
C LEU A 74 4.94 -9.30 -15.17
N GLY A 75 4.71 -9.45 -13.86
CA GLY A 75 3.43 -9.88 -13.31
C GLY A 75 2.34 -8.81 -13.38
N GLY A 76 2.76 -7.56 -13.40
CA GLY A 76 1.84 -6.42 -13.43
C GLY A 76 2.41 -5.17 -12.77
N VAL A 77 1.51 -4.27 -12.46
CA VAL A 77 1.79 -2.99 -11.80
C VAL A 77 0.72 -2.73 -10.73
N PHE A 78 1.11 -2.10 -9.63
CA PHE A 78 0.14 -1.47 -8.74
C PHE A 78 0.36 0.04 -8.69
N THR A 79 -0.74 0.78 -8.65
CA THR A 79 -0.74 2.23 -8.86
C THR A 79 -1.16 2.99 -7.61
N ILE A 80 -0.51 4.12 -7.34
CA ILE A 80 -0.96 5.15 -6.41
C ILE A 80 -1.09 6.44 -7.21
N THR A 81 -2.31 6.84 -7.53
CA THR A 81 -2.57 7.89 -8.53
C THR A 81 -2.89 9.26 -7.94
N ALA A 82 -3.18 9.34 -6.64
CA ALA A 82 -3.49 10.61 -5.98
C ALA A 82 -3.23 10.53 -4.48
N SER A 83 -1.95 10.62 -4.07
CA SER A 83 -1.55 10.56 -2.67
C SER A 83 -0.66 11.75 -2.30
N GLU A 84 0.34 11.52 -1.43
CA GLU A 84 1.30 12.51 -0.98
C GLU A 84 2.21 13.06 -2.10
N ASN A 85 2.43 12.30 -3.15
CA ASN A 85 3.21 12.74 -4.29
C ASN A 85 2.38 13.55 -5.30
N HIS A 86 2.99 14.58 -5.87
CA HIS A 86 2.34 15.38 -6.92
C HIS A 86 2.41 14.63 -8.25
N THR A 87 1.39 13.81 -8.53
CA THR A 87 1.35 12.91 -9.71
C THR A 87 0.40 13.39 -10.79
N SER A 88 -0.74 13.91 -10.39
CA SER A 88 -1.75 14.49 -11.28
C SER A 88 -2.39 15.69 -10.60
N CYS A 89 -3.22 16.42 -11.32
CA CYS A 89 -3.98 17.52 -10.71
C CYS A 89 -4.81 17.04 -9.50
N ALA A 90 -5.31 15.81 -9.53
CA ALA A 90 -6.13 15.24 -8.46
C ALA A 90 -5.36 14.99 -7.15
N SER A 91 -4.03 14.84 -7.20
CA SER A 91 -3.24 14.61 -5.98
C SER A 91 -3.05 15.86 -5.12
N ARG A 92 -3.41 17.02 -5.63
CA ARG A 92 -3.35 18.31 -4.91
C ARG A 92 -4.59 19.14 -5.25
N ASN A 93 -4.39 20.40 -5.64
CA ASN A 93 -5.49 21.30 -5.96
C ASN A 93 -5.84 21.26 -7.46
N TYR A 94 -6.65 20.28 -7.88
CA TYR A 94 -7.08 20.16 -9.28
C TYR A 94 -7.89 21.36 -9.77
N ARG A 95 -8.47 22.17 -8.87
CA ARG A 95 -9.25 23.34 -9.22
C ARG A 95 -8.41 24.50 -9.76
N ASP A 96 -7.09 24.48 -9.50
CA ASP A 96 -6.15 25.45 -10.07
C ASP A 96 -5.81 25.16 -11.54
N CYS A 97 -6.12 23.97 -12.03
CA CYS A 97 -5.94 23.61 -13.43
C CYS A 97 -7.17 23.98 -14.26
N SER A 98 -6.98 24.76 -15.32
CA SER A 98 -8.06 25.30 -16.18
C SER A 98 -8.94 24.20 -16.84
N LEU A 99 -8.37 23.02 -17.08
CA LEU A 99 -9.08 21.88 -17.65
C LEU A 99 -9.70 21.01 -16.56
N CYS A 100 -8.93 20.63 -15.53
CA CYS A 100 -9.38 19.72 -14.49
C CYS A 100 -10.45 20.32 -13.57
N SER A 101 -10.41 21.64 -13.35
CA SER A 101 -11.41 22.37 -12.54
C SER A 101 -12.86 22.22 -13.05
N LYS A 102 -13.03 21.89 -14.33
CA LYS A 102 -14.33 21.70 -15.00
C LYS A 102 -14.83 20.25 -14.93
N ARG A 103 -14.10 19.38 -14.28
CA ARG A 103 -14.37 17.93 -14.23
C ARG A 103 -14.55 17.46 -12.80
N GLU A 104 -15.20 16.33 -12.66
CA GLU A 104 -15.31 15.63 -11.39
C GLU A 104 -13.98 15.01 -10.97
N TYR A 105 -13.67 15.07 -9.69
CA TYR A 105 -12.45 14.48 -9.12
C TYR A 105 -12.30 12.99 -9.47
N SER A 106 -13.40 12.24 -9.40
CA SER A 106 -13.43 10.81 -9.69
C SER A 106 -13.00 10.47 -11.12
N ASP A 107 -13.39 11.32 -12.08
CA ASP A 107 -13.05 11.12 -13.50
C ASP A 107 -11.55 11.29 -13.73
N LEU A 108 -10.93 12.24 -13.03
CA LEU A 108 -9.48 12.49 -13.14
C LEU A 108 -8.65 11.27 -12.67
N ILE A 109 -9.09 10.64 -11.59
CA ILE A 109 -8.43 9.43 -11.05
C ILE A 109 -8.66 8.23 -11.97
N ALA A 110 -9.89 8.02 -12.41
CA ALA A 110 -10.26 6.90 -13.28
C ALA A 110 -9.52 6.95 -14.62
N ASP A 111 -9.40 8.14 -15.23
CA ASP A 111 -8.73 8.31 -16.52
C ASP A 111 -7.23 7.97 -16.47
N VAL A 112 -6.53 8.35 -15.39
CA VAL A 112 -5.12 7.98 -15.21
C VAL A 112 -4.97 6.45 -15.11
N ASN A 113 -5.79 5.81 -14.31
CA ASN A 113 -5.76 4.34 -14.16
C ASN A 113 -6.13 3.62 -15.47
N ARG A 114 -7.11 4.16 -16.22
CA ARG A 114 -7.48 3.64 -17.54
C ARG A 114 -6.34 3.77 -18.55
N ALA A 115 -5.62 4.88 -18.54
CA ALA A 115 -4.49 5.06 -19.44
C ALA A 115 -3.34 4.08 -19.13
N ILE A 116 -3.09 3.82 -17.85
CA ILE A 116 -2.09 2.83 -17.40
C ILE A 116 -2.53 1.43 -17.81
N GLU A 117 -3.76 1.05 -17.49
CA GLU A 117 -4.34 -0.26 -17.83
C GLU A 117 -4.26 -0.54 -19.33
N LEU A 118 -4.74 0.39 -20.15
CA LEU A 118 -4.71 0.27 -21.60
C LEU A 118 -3.29 0.03 -22.14
N GLY A 119 -2.30 0.74 -21.62
CA GLY A 119 -0.91 0.57 -22.03
C GLY A 119 -0.32 -0.77 -21.61
N VAL A 120 -0.60 -1.21 -20.39
CA VAL A 120 -0.14 -2.51 -19.87
C VAL A 120 -0.73 -3.66 -20.69
N HIS A 121 -2.04 -3.68 -20.87
CA HIS A 121 -2.72 -4.80 -21.52
C HIS A 121 -2.52 -4.86 -23.05
N ARG A 122 -2.15 -3.75 -23.70
CA ARG A 122 -1.71 -3.80 -25.10
C ARG A 122 -0.43 -4.61 -25.29
N ALA A 123 0.49 -4.54 -24.33
CA ALA A 123 1.76 -5.25 -24.40
C ALA A 123 1.73 -6.61 -23.68
N SER A 124 0.97 -6.71 -22.61
CA SER A 124 0.92 -7.90 -21.72
C SER A 124 -0.51 -8.10 -21.19
N PRO A 125 -1.37 -8.77 -21.95
CA PRO A 125 -2.79 -8.95 -21.60
C PRO A 125 -3.04 -9.68 -20.27
N ASP A 126 -2.10 -10.54 -19.84
CA ASP A 126 -2.20 -11.30 -18.58
C ASP A 126 -1.63 -10.57 -17.36
N ALA A 127 -1.00 -9.41 -17.55
CA ALA A 127 -0.43 -8.64 -16.46
C ALA A 127 -1.54 -8.00 -15.62
N LYS A 128 -1.36 -7.98 -14.29
CA LYS A 128 -2.36 -7.39 -13.40
C LYS A 128 -2.11 -5.89 -13.22
N VAL A 129 -3.15 -5.10 -13.37
CA VAL A 129 -3.17 -3.69 -12.98
C VAL A 129 -3.95 -3.56 -11.68
N ILE A 130 -3.24 -3.33 -10.57
CA ILE A 130 -3.80 -3.26 -9.23
C ILE A 130 -3.90 -1.79 -8.83
N VAL A 131 -5.11 -1.28 -8.76
CA VAL A 131 -5.39 0.12 -8.42
C VAL A 131 -5.55 0.25 -6.92
N TRP A 132 -4.69 1.04 -6.28
CA TRP A 132 -4.70 1.24 -4.84
C TRP A 132 -5.35 2.59 -4.49
N ASP A 133 -6.34 2.56 -3.59
CA ASP A 133 -7.11 3.72 -3.14
C ASP A 133 -6.38 4.61 -2.11
N TRP A 134 -5.07 4.47 -1.98
CA TRP A 134 -4.27 5.29 -1.09
C TRP A 134 -4.43 6.78 -1.41
N GLY A 135 -4.83 7.57 -0.40
CA GLY A 135 -5.06 9.00 -0.56
C GLY A 135 -6.40 9.41 -1.19
N TRP A 136 -7.25 8.47 -1.57
CA TRP A 136 -8.56 8.85 -2.10
C TRP A 136 -9.51 9.35 -1.00
N PRO A 137 -10.24 10.46 -1.23
CA PRO A 137 -11.30 10.90 -0.33
C PRO A 137 -12.38 9.81 -0.19
N ASP A 138 -12.80 9.56 1.04
CA ASP A 138 -13.72 8.47 1.37
C ASP A 138 -15.06 8.57 0.64
N ASP A 139 -15.59 9.79 0.51
CA ASP A 139 -16.84 10.10 -0.21
C ASP A 139 -16.74 9.96 -1.74
N LYS A 140 -15.55 9.76 -2.28
CA LYS A 140 -15.32 9.60 -3.72
C LYS A 140 -15.03 8.16 -4.12
N CYS A 141 -14.71 7.28 -3.17
CA CYS A 141 -14.27 5.92 -3.46
C CYS A 141 -15.24 5.15 -4.35
N GLU A 142 -16.54 5.13 -4.02
CA GLU A 142 -17.55 4.42 -4.82
C GLU A 142 -17.59 4.90 -6.27
N LYS A 143 -17.60 6.22 -6.47
CA LYS A 143 -17.67 6.81 -7.81
C LYS A 143 -16.40 6.52 -8.63
N ILE A 144 -15.22 6.52 -8.01
CA ILE A 144 -13.97 6.17 -8.67
C ILE A 144 -13.96 4.69 -9.04
N ILE A 145 -14.27 3.81 -8.09
CA ILE A 145 -14.27 2.35 -8.27
C ILE A 145 -15.18 1.94 -9.42
N ASN A 146 -16.38 2.51 -9.49
CA ASN A 146 -17.35 2.23 -10.55
C ASN A 146 -16.90 2.67 -11.95
N GLN A 147 -15.89 3.51 -12.06
CA GLN A 147 -15.33 4.00 -13.33
C GLN A 147 -14.04 3.29 -13.76
N LEU A 148 -13.47 2.42 -12.90
CA LEU A 148 -12.27 1.68 -13.24
C LEU A 148 -12.56 0.64 -14.35
N PRO A 149 -11.59 0.38 -15.25
CA PRO A 149 -11.68 -0.75 -16.18
C PRO A 149 -11.90 -2.06 -15.42
N LYS A 150 -12.73 -2.95 -15.97
CA LYS A 150 -13.07 -4.22 -15.31
C LYS A 150 -11.92 -5.21 -15.25
N GLU A 151 -10.91 -5.00 -16.03
CA GLU A 151 -9.66 -5.75 -16.06
C GLU A 151 -8.72 -5.36 -14.90
N CYS A 152 -9.00 -4.23 -14.23
CA CYS A 152 -8.26 -3.82 -13.05
C CYS A 152 -8.62 -4.66 -11.82
N TRP A 153 -7.66 -4.79 -10.92
CA TRP A 153 -7.87 -5.24 -9.55
C TRP A 153 -7.91 -4.01 -8.64
N PHE A 154 -8.73 -4.05 -7.62
CA PHE A 154 -8.84 -2.95 -6.66
C PHE A 154 -8.18 -3.34 -5.33
N MET A 155 -7.32 -2.47 -4.81
CA MET A 155 -6.62 -2.68 -3.54
C MET A 155 -6.94 -1.57 -2.55
N THR A 156 -7.19 -1.97 -1.29
CA THR A 156 -7.31 -1.04 -0.15
C THR A 156 -6.57 -1.57 1.07
N VAL A 157 -6.13 -0.66 1.95
CA VAL A 157 -5.53 -1.04 3.24
C VAL A 157 -6.61 -1.57 4.16
N SER A 158 -6.37 -2.76 4.70
CA SER A 158 -7.36 -3.50 5.48
C SER A 158 -7.85 -2.71 6.71
N GLU A 159 -6.94 -2.18 7.49
CA GLU A 159 -7.24 -1.54 8.78
C GLU A 159 -7.41 -0.01 8.70
N TRP A 160 -7.14 0.63 7.56
CA TRP A 160 -7.17 2.08 7.45
C TRP A 160 -8.53 2.67 7.79
N MET A 161 -8.53 3.79 8.51
CA MET A 161 -9.73 4.47 9.04
C MET A 161 -10.48 3.67 10.13
N GLN A 162 -9.93 2.55 10.62
CA GLN A 162 -10.50 1.87 11.78
C GLN A 162 -10.48 2.81 12.98
N ARG A 163 -11.61 2.90 13.68
CA ARG A 163 -11.70 3.61 14.96
C ARG A 163 -11.37 2.65 16.08
N ILE A 164 -10.47 3.05 16.93
CA ILE A 164 -10.04 2.30 18.12
C ILE A 164 -10.00 3.23 19.33
N GLU A 165 -9.93 2.64 20.52
CA GLU A 165 -9.66 3.35 21.76
C GLU A 165 -8.47 2.70 22.45
N ARG A 166 -7.50 3.50 22.87
CA ARG A 166 -6.31 3.04 23.61
C ARG A 166 -6.10 3.94 24.82
N GLY A 167 -6.10 3.34 26.04
CA GLY A 167 -5.95 4.10 27.26
C GLY A 167 -7.00 5.20 27.49
N GLY A 168 -8.24 5.00 27.03
CA GLY A 168 -9.31 5.99 27.09
C GLY A 168 -9.25 7.08 26.01
N VAL A 169 -8.30 7.00 25.07
CA VAL A 169 -8.17 7.96 23.96
C VAL A 169 -8.72 7.37 22.67
N PRO A 170 -9.79 7.95 22.11
CA PRO A 170 -10.31 7.52 20.81
C PRO A 170 -9.40 8.04 19.69
N VAL A 171 -9.10 7.18 18.72
CA VAL A 171 -8.26 7.51 17.57
C VAL A 171 -8.72 6.77 16.32
N SER A 172 -8.45 7.34 15.15
CA SER A 172 -8.59 6.66 13.87
C SER A 172 -7.22 6.31 13.30
N LEU A 173 -7.12 5.14 12.70
CA LEU A 173 -5.90 4.66 12.05
C LEU A 173 -5.73 5.36 10.69
N TRP A 174 -4.76 6.25 10.61
CA TRP A 174 -4.40 6.96 9.37
C TRP A 174 -3.14 6.40 8.71
N GLU A 175 -2.63 5.30 9.24
CA GLU A 175 -1.44 4.61 8.78
C GLU A 175 -1.61 3.09 8.99
N TYR A 176 -0.64 2.31 8.56
CA TYR A 176 -0.64 0.86 8.74
C TYR A 176 -0.51 0.46 10.20
N SER A 177 -1.18 -0.61 10.59
CA SER A 177 -1.15 -1.15 11.94
C SER A 177 -1.05 -2.66 11.93
N MET A 178 -0.27 -3.22 12.86
CA MET A 178 -0.32 -4.62 13.27
C MET A 178 -0.96 -4.80 14.66
N SER A 179 -1.24 -3.72 15.37
CA SER A 179 -1.95 -3.75 16.65
C SER A 179 -3.47 -3.91 16.50
N VAL A 180 -3.97 -3.89 15.26
CA VAL A 180 -5.39 -4.06 14.92
C VAL A 180 -5.54 -5.15 13.86
N GLU A 181 -6.33 -6.17 14.17
CA GLU A 181 -6.46 -7.39 13.37
C GLU A 181 -7.74 -7.47 12.52
N ALA A 182 -8.58 -6.47 12.55
CA ALA A 182 -9.85 -6.51 11.82
C ALA A 182 -9.89 -5.53 10.66
N PRO A 183 -10.43 -5.94 9.49
CA PRO A 183 -10.68 -5.00 8.40
C PRO A 183 -11.65 -3.91 8.82
N SER A 184 -11.30 -2.67 8.49
CA SER A 184 -12.11 -1.50 8.78
C SER A 184 -13.45 -1.52 8.02
N ALA A 185 -14.44 -0.78 8.53
CA ALA A 185 -15.70 -0.58 7.83
C ALA A 185 -15.49 0.04 6.43
N ARG A 186 -14.47 0.91 6.29
CA ARG A 186 -14.08 1.48 5.01
C ARG A 186 -13.58 0.42 4.04
N ALA A 187 -12.67 -0.45 4.47
CA ALA A 187 -12.12 -1.50 3.63
C ALA A 187 -13.21 -2.45 3.14
N LYS A 188 -14.06 -2.95 4.06
CA LYS A 188 -15.19 -3.83 3.75
C LYS A 188 -16.13 -3.21 2.70
N ARG A 189 -16.50 -1.96 2.90
CA ARG A 189 -17.36 -1.20 1.99
C ARG A 189 -16.72 -1.02 0.61
N ASN A 190 -15.43 -0.67 0.54
CA ASN A 190 -14.75 -0.44 -0.73
C ASN A 190 -14.54 -1.76 -1.50
N TRP A 191 -14.27 -2.88 -0.83
CA TRP A 191 -14.26 -4.20 -1.49
C TRP A 191 -15.65 -4.57 -2.03
N GLU A 192 -16.72 -4.23 -1.32
CA GLU A 192 -18.08 -4.45 -1.79
C GLU A 192 -18.39 -3.61 -3.05
N TYR A 193 -17.98 -2.34 -3.07
CA TYR A 193 -18.08 -1.50 -4.28
C TYR A 193 -17.31 -2.12 -5.45
N ALA A 194 -16.10 -2.60 -5.20
CA ALA A 194 -15.27 -3.23 -6.23
C ALA A 194 -15.93 -4.51 -6.78
N ARG A 195 -16.43 -5.40 -5.92
CA ARG A 195 -17.15 -6.61 -6.36
C ARG A 195 -18.38 -6.28 -7.19
N ARG A 196 -19.19 -5.30 -6.76
CA ARG A 196 -20.36 -4.84 -7.55
C ARG A 196 -19.96 -4.26 -8.90
N ALA A 197 -18.82 -3.61 -8.99
CA ALA A 197 -18.26 -3.11 -10.24
C ALA A 197 -17.62 -4.23 -11.11
N GLY A 198 -17.56 -5.46 -10.62
CA GLY A 198 -16.97 -6.62 -11.33
C GLY A 198 -15.45 -6.67 -11.24
N LEU A 199 -14.83 -5.97 -10.28
CA LEU A 199 -13.39 -5.96 -10.07
C LEU A 199 -12.98 -7.07 -9.11
N LYS A 200 -11.77 -7.58 -9.29
CA LYS A 200 -11.08 -8.40 -8.30
C LYS A 200 -10.58 -7.54 -7.14
N THR A 201 -10.52 -8.11 -5.93
CA THR A 201 -10.21 -7.38 -4.70
C THR A 201 -8.90 -7.81 -4.06
N VAL A 202 -8.16 -6.86 -3.54
CA VAL A 202 -6.88 -7.09 -2.86
C VAL A 202 -6.88 -6.38 -1.50
N ALA A 203 -6.47 -7.10 -0.46
CA ALA A 203 -6.20 -6.52 0.84
C ALA A 203 -4.72 -6.16 0.97
N LYS A 204 -4.41 -4.90 1.26
CA LYS A 204 -3.08 -4.49 1.70
C LYS A 204 -2.98 -4.66 3.22
N VAL A 205 -2.01 -5.45 3.69
CA VAL A 205 -1.84 -5.82 5.11
C VAL A 205 -0.38 -5.72 5.51
N GLN A 206 -0.10 -5.21 6.71
CA GLN A 206 1.23 -5.33 7.32
C GLN A 206 1.30 -6.61 8.15
N VAL A 207 2.38 -7.38 7.97
CA VAL A 207 2.56 -8.67 8.67
C VAL A 207 3.90 -8.81 9.37
N ASN A 208 4.93 -8.04 9.02
CA ASN A 208 6.25 -8.13 9.65
C ASN A 208 6.54 -6.95 10.56
N ALA A 209 6.45 -5.75 10.02
CA ALA A 209 6.70 -4.50 10.73
C ALA A 209 5.76 -3.40 10.25
N THR A 210 5.56 -2.40 11.07
CA THR A 210 4.77 -1.20 10.77
C THR A 210 5.49 0.04 11.26
N TRP A 211 4.91 1.20 10.97
CA TRP A 211 5.36 2.46 11.56
C TRP A 211 5.16 2.50 13.10
N GLU A 212 4.35 1.61 13.67
CA GLU A 212 4.20 1.45 15.12
C GLU A 212 5.52 1.06 15.80
N MET A 213 6.36 0.26 15.12
CA MET A 213 7.67 -0.17 15.61
C MET A 213 8.63 -0.41 14.42
N ALA A 214 8.93 0.64 13.68
CA ALA A 214 9.65 0.57 12.41
C ALA A 214 11.10 0.04 12.50
N ILE A 215 11.72 0.13 13.67
CA ILE A 215 13.09 -0.36 13.89
C ILE A 215 13.18 -1.88 14.04
N VAL A 216 12.06 -2.57 14.22
CA VAL A 216 12.02 -4.02 14.39
C VAL A 216 11.71 -4.67 13.04
N PRO A 217 12.59 -5.53 12.52
CA PRO A 217 12.39 -6.14 11.20
C PRO A 217 11.19 -7.11 11.14
N SER A 218 10.85 -7.72 12.29
CA SER A 218 9.66 -8.56 12.44
C SER A 218 9.13 -8.46 13.88
N ILE A 219 7.93 -7.93 14.03
CA ILE A 219 7.26 -7.81 15.32
C ILE A 219 6.64 -9.17 15.65
N PRO A 220 6.97 -9.82 16.78
CA PRO A 220 6.57 -11.20 17.07
C PRO A 220 5.12 -11.30 17.61
N VAL A 221 4.15 -10.85 16.81
CA VAL A 221 2.72 -10.73 17.18
C VAL A 221 1.86 -11.72 16.41
N LEU A 222 2.24 -13.00 16.45
CA LEU A 222 1.62 -14.04 15.63
C LEU A 222 0.13 -14.20 15.88
N ASP A 223 -0.36 -13.98 17.10
CA ASP A 223 -1.79 -14.06 17.41
C ASP A 223 -2.58 -12.97 16.67
N LEU A 224 -2.06 -11.75 16.61
CA LEU A 224 -2.68 -10.65 15.85
C LEU A 224 -2.67 -10.94 14.35
N VAL A 225 -1.55 -11.45 13.83
CA VAL A 225 -1.42 -11.84 12.42
C VAL A 225 -2.40 -12.96 12.06
N ALA A 226 -2.53 -13.99 12.91
CA ALA A 226 -3.45 -15.09 12.67
C ALA A 226 -4.91 -14.64 12.71
N ARG A 227 -5.30 -13.82 13.70
CA ARG A 227 -6.66 -13.26 13.79
C ARG A 227 -6.96 -12.36 12.57
N HIS A 228 -6.00 -11.55 12.13
CA HIS A 228 -6.19 -10.73 10.93
C HIS A 228 -6.38 -11.61 9.68
N ALA A 229 -5.60 -12.67 9.53
CA ALA A 229 -5.77 -13.63 8.44
C ALA A 229 -7.16 -14.28 8.46
N THR A 230 -7.65 -14.69 9.63
CA THR A 230 -9.03 -15.22 9.80
C THR A 230 -10.06 -14.20 9.32
N ASN A 231 -9.97 -12.96 9.81
CA ASN A 231 -10.91 -11.90 9.47
C ASN A 231 -10.90 -11.54 7.99
N LEU A 232 -9.76 -11.71 7.30
CA LEU A 232 -9.67 -11.50 5.86
C LEU A 232 -10.28 -12.63 5.03
N LEU A 233 -10.18 -13.89 5.49
CA LEU A 233 -10.84 -15.00 4.82
C LEU A 233 -12.37 -14.80 4.77
N GLU A 234 -12.95 -14.22 5.82
CA GLU A 234 -14.37 -13.87 5.85
C GLU A 234 -14.77 -12.79 4.83
N GLN A 235 -13.82 -12.02 4.31
CA GLN A 235 -14.09 -10.96 3.33
C GLN A 235 -14.00 -11.44 1.89
N ASP A 236 -13.59 -12.67 1.64
CA ASP A 236 -13.47 -13.27 0.29
C ASP A 236 -12.68 -12.37 -0.69
N VAL A 237 -11.52 -11.88 -0.25
CA VAL A 237 -10.64 -11.10 -1.12
C VAL A 237 -9.85 -12.00 -2.06
N ASP A 238 -9.69 -11.58 -3.31
CA ASP A 238 -9.00 -12.37 -4.35
C ASP A 238 -7.48 -12.42 -4.19
N GLY A 239 -6.92 -11.52 -3.38
CA GLY A 239 -5.48 -11.46 -3.15
C GLY A 239 -5.08 -10.61 -1.97
N VAL A 240 -3.82 -10.74 -1.57
CA VAL A 240 -3.22 -9.96 -0.50
C VAL A 240 -1.90 -9.37 -0.94
N MET A 241 -1.62 -8.14 -0.49
CA MET A 241 -0.30 -7.53 -0.53
C MET A 241 0.23 -7.46 0.89
N LEU A 242 1.25 -8.27 1.18
CA LEU A 242 1.81 -8.39 2.53
C LEU A 242 2.99 -7.44 2.71
N SER A 243 2.86 -6.54 3.68
CA SER A 243 3.81 -5.47 4.01
C SER A 243 3.95 -4.39 2.92
N TRP A 244 4.77 -3.39 3.20
CA TRP A 244 5.11 -2.28 2.31
C TRP A 244 6.62 -2.04 2.35
N SER A 245 7.07 -0.82 2.60
CA SER A 245 8.49 -0.48 2.73
C SER A 245 9.18 -1.10 3.94
N LEU A 246 8.42 -1.54 4.94
CA LEU A 246 8.89 -2.19 6.15
C LEU A 246 8.59 -3.69 6.11
N GLY A 247 9.50 -4.49 6.68
CA GLY A 247 9.25 -5.91 6.91
C GLY A 247 9.42 -6.82 5.70
N GLY A 248 10.32 -6.51 4.79
CA GLY A 248 10.65 -7.37 3.64
C GLY A 248 11.51 -8.59 3.97
N TYR A 249 11.54 -9.05 5.22
CA TYR A 249 12.33 -10.19 5.68
C TYR A 249 11.51 -11.46 5.78
N PRO A 250 12.11 -12.64 5.52
CA PRO A 250 11.51 -13.92 5.91
C PRO A 250 11.23 -13.93 7.41
N SER A 251 10.03 -14.31 7.80
CA SER A 251 9.62 -14.32 9.20
C SER A 251 8.59 -15.40 9.47
N GLU A 252 8.37 -15.70 10.73
CA GLU A 252 7.31 -16.61 11.15
C GLU A 252 5.92 -16.03 10.91
N ASN A 253 5.77 -14.70 10.99
CA ASN A 253 4.53 -14.02 10.63
C ASN A 253 4.16 -14.31 9.16
N LEU A 254 5.13 -14.23 8.23
CA LEU A 254 4.89 -14.57 6.82
C LEU A 254 4.63 -16.07 6.62
N LYS A 255 5.35 -16.95 7.32
CA LYS A 255 5.11 -18.40 7.28
C LYS A 255 3.68 -18.72 7.75
N LEU A 256 3.28 -18.13 8.87
CA LEU A 256 1.94 -18.29 9.43
C LEU A 256 0.87 -17.83 8.42
N PHE A 257 1.01 -16.63 7.89
CA PHE A 257 0.05 -16.06 6.95
C PHE A 257 -0.08 -16.90 5.67
N GLN A 258 1.05 -17.39 5.15
CA GLN A 258 1.10 -18.25 3.96
C GLN A 258 0.45 -19.62 4.19
N SER A 259 0.62 -20.21 5.39
CA SER A 259 0.09 -21.54 5.72
C SER A 259 -1.35 -21.51 6.22
N PHE A 260 -1.92 -20.33 6.46
CA PHE A 260 -3.24 -20.18 7.04
C PHE A 260 -4.32 -20.34 5.96
N ASP A 261 -5.09 -21.42 6.06
CA ASP A 261 -6.15 -21.79 5.09
C ASP A 261 -7.57 -21.78 5.70
N GLY A 262 -7.69 -21.33 6.93
CA GLY A 262 -8.97 -21.25 7.66
C GLY A 262 -9.54 -22.58 8.15
N LYS A 263 -8.84 -23.71 7.96
CA LYS A 263 -9.30 -25.01 8.43
C LYS A 263 -9.06 -25.24 9.92
N MET A 264 -8.14 -24.47 10.50
CA MET A 264 -7.86 -24.46 11.93
C MET A 264 -8.08 -23.07 12.49
N SER A 265 -8.28 -22.96 13.79
CA SER A 265 -8.39 -21.67 14.46
C SER A 265 -7.05 -20.92 14.43
N ALA A 266 -7.11 -19.60 14.64
CA ALA A 266 -5.93 -18.78 14.74
C ALA A 266 -4.94 -19.29 15.81
N ASP A 267 -5.45 -19.72 16.95
CA ASP A 267 -4.65 -20.23 18.07
C ASP A 267 -3.94 -21.54 17.72
N GLU A 268 -4.67 -22.49 17.11
CA GLU A 268 -4.12 -23.77 16.65
C GLU A 268 -3.03 -23.57 15.59
N ALA A 269 -3.20 -22.61 14.68
CA ALA A 269 -2.21 -22.31 13.65
C ALA A 269 -0.90 -21.79 14.25
N VAL A 270 -0.98 -20.89 15.22
CA VAL A 270 0.20 -20.36 15.92
C VAL A 270 0.88 -21.43 16.77
N GLU A 271 0.11 -22.28 17.44
CA GLU A 271 0.65 -23.38 18.23
C GLU A 271 1.37 -24.41 17.35
N LYS A 272 0.74 -24.79 16.24
CA LYS A 272 1.34 -25.70 15.24
C LYS A 272 2.67 -25.15 14.73
N LEU A 273 2.71 -23.89 14.32
CA LEU A 273 3.94 -23.25 13.83
C LEU A 273 5.03 -23.26 14.90
N ALA A 274 4.71 -22.94 16.14
CA ALA A 274 5.68 -22.95 17.22
C ALA A 274 6.27 -24.35 17.47
N ARG A 275 5.46 -25.41 17.40
CA ARG A 275 5.93 -26.80 17.54
C ARG A 275 6.80 -27.22 16.35
N GLU A 276 6.42 -26.87 15.13
CA GLU A 276 7.17 -27.21 13.92
C GLU A 276 8.55 -26.54 13.89
N GLU A 277 8.66 -25.28 14.33
CA GLU A 277 9.92 -24.53 14.31
C GLU A 277 10.85 -24.86 15.50
N TYR A 278 10.30 -25.16 16.68
CA TYR A 278 11.07 -25.26 17.93
C TYR A 278 10.94 -26.60 18.66
N GLY A 279 10.12 -27.51 18.16
CA GLY A 279 9.80 -28.77 18.83
C GLY A 279 8.86 -28.60 20.03
N GLU A 280 8.40 -29.70 20.61
CA GLU A 280 7.35 -29.70 21.63
C GLU A 280 7.68 -28.84 22.86
N LYS A 281 8.85 -29.05 23.48
CA LYS A 281 9.21 -28.38 24.73
C LYS A 281 9.51 -26.89 24.55
N ALA A 282 10.36 -26.53 23.59
CA ALA A 282 10.73 -25.15 23.35
C ALA A 282 9.59 -24.39 22.67
N GLY A 283 8.83 -25.07 21.80
CA GLY A 283 7.66 -24.49 21.12
C GLY A 283 6.60 -24.01 22.10
N ALA A 284 6.31 -24.74 23.17
CA ALA A 284 5.37 -24.30 24.20
C ALA A 284 5.81 -22.99 24.88
N LEU A 285 7.09 -22.85 25.19
CA LEU A 285 7.63 -21.63 25.81
C LEU A 285 7.62 -20.44 24.85
N VAL A 286 8.00 -20.68 23.59
CA VAL A 286 7.98 -19.66 22.53
C VAL A 286 6.54 -19.21 22.26
N ARG A 287 5.60 -20.15 22.22
CA ARG A 287 4.17 -19.85 22.04
C ARG A 287 3.65 -18.91 23.13
N GLU A 288 4.00 -19.20 24.39
CA GLU A 288 3.61 -18.35 25.51
C GLU A 288 4.24 -16.96 25.44
N ALA A 289 5.54 -16.88 25.18
CA ALA A 289 6.24 -15.58 25.03
C ALA A 289 5.61 -14.73 23.93
N ARG A 290 5.25 -15.32 22.78
CA ARG A 290 4.61 -14.61 21.66
C ARG A 290 3.19 -14.20 21.96
N ARG A 291 2.46 -14.99 22.74
CA ARG A 291 1.13 -14.61 23.24
C ARG A 291 1.22 -13.33 24.07
N GLU A 292 2.19 -13.24 24.96
CA GLU A 292 2.41 -12.03 25.77
C GLU A 292 2.86 -10.82 24.91
N CYS A 293 3.71 -11.05 23.90
CA CYS A 293 4.05 -10.01 22.93
C CYS A 293 2.81 -9.49 22.17
N SER A 294 1.94 -10.39 21.73
CA SER A 294 0.71 -10.04 21.01
C SER A 294 -0.23 -9.24 21.91
N LYS A 295 -0.45 -9.67 23.17
CA LYS A 295 -1.25 -8.93 24.14
C LYS A 295 -0.69 -7.54 24.43
N GLY A 296 0.62 -7.43 24.63
CA GLY A 296 1.28 -6.14 24.83
C GLY A 296 1.14 -5.21 23.62
N PHE A 297 1.32 -5.75 22.43
CA PHE A 297 1.26 -4.95 21.21
C PHE A 297 -0.18 -4.55 20.82
N GLU A 298 -1.17 -5.35 21.16
CA GLU A 298 -2.59 -5.00 21.01
C GLU A 298 -2.95 -3.71 21.77
N ALA A 299 -2.24 -3.42 22.88
CA ALA A 299 -2.40 -2.20 23.66
C ALA A 299 -1.56 -1.02 23.13
N TYR A 300 -0.87 -1.14 22.00
CA TYR A 300 -0.02 -0.09 21.46
C TYR A 300 -0.77 1.26 21.36
N PRO A 301 -0.21 2.35 21.89
CA PRO A 301 -0.86 3.66 21.91
C PRO A 301 -0.81 4.33 20.52
N PHE A 302 -1.53 3.76 19.57
CA PHE A 302 -1.54 4.26 18.19
C PHE A 302 -2.03 5.71 18.16
N HIS A 303 -1.19 6.58 17.62
CA HIS A 303 -1.54 7.94 17.25
C HIS A 303 -0.56 8.43 16.20
N ILE A 304 -1.00 9.21 15.23
CA ILE A 304 -0.17 9.64 14.10
C ILE A 304 1.13 10.34 14.57
N PHE A 305 1.07 11.18 15.60
CA PHE A 305 2.25 11.82 16.16
C PHE A 305 3.16 10.85 16.92
N VAL A 306 2.62 9.79 17.51
CA VAL A 306 3.43 8.78 18.19
C VAL A 306 4.20 7.98 17.15
N ILE A 307 3.55 7.52 16.08
CA ILE A 307 4.19 6.70 15.05
C ILE A 307 5.21 7.48 14.21
N TYR A 308 5.06 8.79 14.04
CA TYR A 308 6.01 9.58 13.25
C TYR A 308 7.08 10.30 14.08
N ASN A 309 6.81 10.62 15.34
CA ASN A 309 7.72 11.39 16.17
C ASN A 309 8.16 10.67 17.46
N GLY A 310 7.66 9.45 17.68
CA GLY A 310 8.05 8.65 18.84
C GLY A 310 9.53 8.23 18.80
N PRO A 311 10.19 8.06 19.96
CA PRO A 311 11.61 7.72 20.03
C PRO A 311 11.96 6.38 19.37
N HIS A 312 11.02 5.49 19.19
CA HIS A 312 11.21 4.21 18.51
C HIS A 312 11.46 4.35 16.99
N HIS A 313 11.21 5.51 16.40
CA HIS A 313 11.55 5.82 15.01
C HIS A 313 12.92 6.49 14.87
N ILE A 314 13.37 7.12 15.93
CA ILE A 314 14.71 7.61 16.03
C ILE A 314 15.55 6.40 16.40
N GLY A 315 16.09 5.69 15.46
CA GLY A 315 16.81 4.45 15.70
C GLY A 315 17.78 4.52 16.91
N PRO A 316 18.30 3.43 17.41
CA PRO A 316 19.12 3.36 18.62
C PRO A 316 20.31 4.32 18.61
N SER A 317 20.67 4.82 17.44
CA SER A 317 21.75 5.73 17.22
C SER A 317 21.76 6.98 18.12
N ASN A 318 20.61 7.58 18.41
CA ASN A 318 20.57 8.82 19.18
C ASN A 318 20.46 8.60 20.70
N LEU A 319 19.95 7.45 21.12
CA LEU A 319 19.77 7.11 22.54
C LEU A 319 20.96 6.37 23.14
N PHE A 320 21.71 5.66 22.31
CA PHE A 320 22.77 4.75 22.75
C PHE A 320 24.19 5.21 22.41
N TYR A 321 24.36 6.35 21.78
CA TYR A 321 25.68 6.94 21.61
C TYR A 321 26.16 7.54 22.93
N MET A 322 27.38 7.20 23.31
CA MET A 322 28.04 7.74 24.50
C MET A 322 28.35 9.23 24.36
N THR A 323 28.39 9.74 23.16
CA THR A 323 28.64 11.14 22.84
C THR A 323 27.57 11.67 21.89
N PRO A 324 27.16 12.94 22.03
CA PRO A 324 26.26 13.57 21.06
C PRO A 324 26.80 13.44 19.64
N THR A 325 25.92 13.13 18.71
CA THR A 325 26.23 13.09 17.28
C THR A 325 25.55 14.25 16.55
N ASN A 326 26.15 14.70 15.45
CA ASN A 326 25.57 15.70 14.57
C ASN A 326 24.60 15.08 13.54
N TYR A 327 24.36 13.77 13.62
CA TYR A 327 23.40 13.12 12.73
C TYR A 327 21.98 13.54 13.09
N LYS A 328 21.25 13.98 12.08
CA LYS A 328 19.82 14.21 12.20
C LYS A 328 19.09 12.87 12.40
N ALA A 329 17.90 12.92 12.96
CA ALA A 329 17.02 11.76 13.02
C ALA A 329 16.90 11.11 11.64
N THR A 330 17.09 9.79 11.59
CA THR A 330 17.12 9.04 10.33
C THR A 330 15.73 8.71 9.80
N MET A 331 14.72 8.81 10.63
CA MET A 331 13.34 8.73 10.16
C MET A 331 12.88 10.07 9.66
N VAL A 332 12.55 10.05 8.45
CA VAL A 332 11.77 11.09 7.81
C VAL A 332 10.34 10.95 8.31
N GLY A 333 10.09 11.56 9.44
CA GLY A 333 8.74 12.09 9.60
C GLY A 333 8.48 13.05 8.45
N ILE A 334 7.31 13.14 8.06
CA ILE A 334 6.78 14.04 7.03
C ILE A 334 7.26 15.47 7.27
#